data_8e41cf8b78aa2c69e427a5188481fb52
#
_entry.id   8e41cf8b78aa2c69e427a5188481fb52
#
_cell.length_a   1.000
_cell.length_b   1.000
_cell.length_c   1.000
_cell.angle_alpha   90.00
_cell.angle_beta   90.00
_cell.angle_gamma   90.00
#
_symmetry.space_group_name_H-M   'P 1'
#
loop_
_entity.id
_entity.type
_entity.pdbx_description
1 polymer ?
#
loop_
_entity_poly.entity_id
_entity_poly.type
_entity_poly.pdbx_seq_one_letter_code
_entity_poly.pdbx_strand_id
1 'polypeptide(L)'
;LYLLGGVTHADGLADLGDAIAAHDPERRRAALDDAALGVGGALALGVTLVTTTLGVLALATGFTGGQSLAGTTAYRVVLAAEVGSKAGMALLACVGRPAHEGLGSAVAGDVGPVSMLPVVVLSVPVVLAPPTGAFPALVATVLAGPAVALLVYRRVSPWLGGVSGDVLGATNELGRAVALHVGVIVWAFG
;
A
#
# COMPACT_ATOMS: atom_id res chain seq x y z
N LEU A 1 8.10 -11.05 3.81
CA LEU A 1 8.03 -9.60 3.58
C LEU A 1 8.23 -8.83 4.90
N TYR A 2 7.46 -9.12 5.97
CA TYR A 2 7.60 -8.45 7.28
C TYR A 2 9.00 -8.60 7.90
N LEU A 3 9.68 -9.72 7.68
CA LEU A 3 11.05 -9.93 8.15
C LEU A 3 12.08 -9.02 7.45
N LEU A 4 11.78 -8.56 6.24
CA LEU A 4 12.67 -7.70 5.46
C LEU A 4 12.31 -6.21 5.57
N GLY A 5 11.02 -5.90 5.67
CA GLY A 5 10.50 -4.52 5.72
C GLY A 5 10.28 -3.97 7.14
N GLY A 6 10.43 -4.81 8.17
CA GLY A 6 10.10 -4.47 9.54
C GLY A 6 8.59 -4.40 9.80
N VAL A 7 8.22 -4.18 11.05
CA VAL A 7 6.81 -4.12 11.50
C VAL A 7 6.22 -2.70 11.47
N THR A 8 7.04 -1.69 11.19
CA THR A 8 6.66 -0.27 11.28
C THR A 8 5.47 0.12 10.38
N HIS A 9 5.35 -0.51 9.21
CA HIS A 9 4.21 -0.25 8.31
C HIS A 9 2.92 -0.87 8.86
N ALA A 10 3.02 -2.05 9.47
CA ALA A 10 1.88 -2.70 10.11
C ALA A 10 1.42 -1.93 11.34
N ASP A 11 2.36 -1.38 12.11
CA ASP A 11 2.12 -0.49 13.23
C ASP A 11 1.30 0.73 12.79
N GLY A 12 1.76 1.47 11.80
CA GLY A 12 1.01 2.62 11.27
C GLY A 12 -0.38 2.26 10.71
N LEU A 13 -0.57 1.04 10.17
CA LEU A 13 -1.90 0.56 9.79
C LEU A 13 -2.78 0.33 11.03
N ALA A 14 -2.22 -0.20 12.11
CA ALA A 14 -2.95 -0.43 13.36
C ALA A 14 -3.38 0.90 13.99
N ASP A 15 -2.45 1.83 14.15
CA ASP A 15 -2.70 3.14 14.75
C ASP A 15 -3.76 3.92 13.98
N LEU A 16 -3.65 3.92 12.63
CA LEU A 16 -4.66 4.54 11.77
C LEU A 16 -6.02 3.82 11.88
N GLY A 17 -6.04 2.50 12.03
CA GLY A 17 -7.24 1.69 12.26
C GLY A 17 -7.95 2.07 13.56
N ASP A 18 -7.21 2.23 14.64
CA ASP A 18 -7.74 2.65 15.94
C ASP A 18 -8.24 4.10 15.91
N ALA A 19 -7.49 4.98 15.25
CA ALA A 19 -7.91 6.38 15.07
C ALA A 19 -9.21 6.48 14.23
N ILE A 20 -9.38 5.69 13.18
CA ILE A 20 -10.60 5.66 12.36
C ILE A 20 -11.80 5.11 13.17
N ALA A 21 -11.58 4.12 14.03
CA ALA A 21 -12.61 3.56 14.89
C ALA A 21 -13.07 4.52 16.00
N ALA A 22 -12.24 5.51 16.35
CA ALA A 22 -12.60 6.52 17.34
C ALA A 22 -13.64 7.50 16.78
N HIS A 23 -14.66 7.82 17.61
CA HIS A 23 -15.83 8.59 17.19
C HIS A 23 -15.62 10.12 17.28
N ASP A 24 -14.68 10.57 18.11
CA ASP A 24 -14.42 11.99 18.32
C ASP A 24 -12.96 12.37 18.00
N PRO A 25 -12.69 13.65 17.66
CA PRO A 25 -11.37 14.11 17.24
C PRO A 25 -10.27 13.99 18.29
N GLU A 26 -10.61 14.09 19.58
CA GLU A 26 -9.63 14.01 20.67
C GLU A 26 -9.16 12.56 20.83
N ARG A 27 -10.10 11.61 20.82
CA ARG A 27 -9.79 10.18 20.86
C ARG A 27 -9.03 9.70 19.63
N ARG A 28 -9.31 10.28 18.45
CA ARG A 28 -8.53 9.97 17.23
C ARG A 28 -7.06 10.33 17.39
N ARG A 29 -6.76 11.51 17.95
CA ARG A 29 -5.38 11.92 18.21
C ARG A 29 -4.73 11.07 19.29
N ALA A 30 -5.45 10.82 20.38
CA ALA A 30 -4.96 9.96 21.46
C ALA A 30 -4.63 8.55 20.97
N ALA A 31 -5.43 7.98 20.06
CA ALA A 31 -5.18 6.65 19.50
C ALA A 31 -3.90 6.57 18.65
N LEU A 32 -3.48 7.68 18.02
CA LEU A 32 -2.22 7.73 17.25
C LEU A 32 -0.98 7.86 18.15
N ASP A 33 -1.16 8.31 19.39
CA ASP A 33 -0.09 8.47 20.38
C ASP A 33 -0.06 7.30 21.39
N ASP A 34 -1.04 6.39 21.32
CA ASP A 34 -1.17 5.25 22.23
C ASP A 34 -0.42 4.03 21.68
N ALA A 35 0.51 3.48 22.44
CA ALA A 35 1.24 2.26 22.07
C ALA A 35 0.40 0.97 22.22
N ALA A 36 -0.84 1.06 22.74
CA ALA A 36 -1.70 -0.11 22.93
C ALA A 36 -2.56 -0.37 21.68
N LEU A 37 -2.52 -1.61 21.19
CA LEU A 37 -3.36 -2.05 20.07
C LEU A 37 -4.84 -2.12 20.50
N GLY A 38 -5.67 -1.31 19.87
CA GLY A 38 -7.12 -1.35 20.06
C GLY A 38 -7.83 -2.28 19.09
N VAL A 39 -9.16 -2.30 19.18
CA VAL A 39 -10.00 -3.17 18.33
C VAL A 39 -9.98 -2.73 16.87
N GLY A 40 -9.93 -1.43 16.60
CA GLY A 40 -9.84 -0.88 15.25
C GLY A 40 -8.56 -1.30 14.54
N GLY A 41 -7.44 -1.18 15.24
CA GLY A 41 -6.13 -1.62 14.75
C GLY A 41 -6.06 -3.12 14.53
N ALA A 42 -6.56 -3.90 15.49
CA ALA A 42 -6.62 -5.36 15.37
C ALA A 42 -7.45 -5.80 14.15
N LEU A 43 -8.60 -5.17 13.90
CA LEU A 43 -9.42 -5.43 12.72
C LEU A 43 -8.71 -5.00 11.43
N ALA A 44 -8.09 -3.82 11.40
CA ALA A 44 -7.35 -3.34 10.23
C ALA A 44 -6.22 -4.31 9.85
N LEU A 45 -5.42 -4.74 10.83
CA LEU A 45 -4.35 -5.72 10.63
C LEU A 45 -4.92 -7.06 10.17
N GLY A 46 -5.95 -7.60 10.85
CA GLY A 46 -6.55 -8.89 10.54
C GLY A 46 -7.13 -8.95 9.13
N VAL A 47 -7.93 -7.95 8.75
CA VAL A 47 -8.52 -7.86 7.41
C VAL A 47 -7.43 -7.72 6.35
N THR A 48 -6.45 -6.86 6.55
CA THR A 48 -5.37 -6.65 5.58
C THR A 48 -4.50 -7.90 5.43
N LEU A 49 -4.18 -8.59 6.53
CA LEU A 49 -3.42 -9.83 6.50
C LEU A 49 -4.17 -10.94 5.75
N VAL A 50 -5.45 -11.13 6.05
CA VAL A 50 -6.30 -12.11 5.36
C VAL A 50 -6.40 -11.78 3.86
N THR A 51 -6.66 -10.52 3.52
CA THR A 51 -6.74 -10.06 2.13
C THR A 51 -5.43 -10.32 1.39
N THR A 52 -4.29 -9.95 1.98
CA THR A 52 -2.97 -10.21 1.38
C THR A 52 -2.73 -11.70 1.18
N THR A 53 -3.06 -12.52 2.18
CA THR A 53 -2.90 -13.98 2.13
C THR A 53 -3.74 -14.59 1.03
N LEU A 54 -5.00 -14.18 0.89
CA LEU A 54 -5.89 -14.65 -0.17
C LEU A 54 -5.38 -14.27 -1.57
N GLY A 55 -4.83 -13.06 -1.73
CA GLY A 55 -4.20 -12.62 -2.99
C GLY A 55 -2.99 -13.49 -3.35
N VAL A 56 -2.11 -13.75 -2.38
CA VAL A 56 -0.95 -14.65 -2.59
C VAL A 56 -1.40 -16.09 -2.87
N LEU A 57 -2.41 -16.58 -2.16
CA LEU A 57 -2.96 -17.93 -2.38
C LEU A 57 -3.55 -18.06 -3.78
N ALA A 58 -4.30 -17.08 -4.26
CA ALA A 58 -4.83 -17.07 -5.62
C ALA A 58 -3.71 -17.16 -6.68
N LEU A 59 -2.61 -16.44 -6.46
CA LEU A 59 -1.42 -16.54 -7.32
C LEU A 59 -0.74 -17.90 -7.25
N ALA A 60 -0.61 -18.47 -6.05
CA ALA A 60 0.09 -19.72 -5.80
C ALA A 60 -0.68 -20.94 -6.34
N THR A 61 -2.01 -20.92 -6.27
CA THR A 61 -2.87 -22.03 -6.71
C THR A 61 -3.26 -21.94 -8.19
N GLY A 62 -2.92 -20.83 -8.86
CA GLY A 62 -3.36 -20.59 -10.24
C GLY A 62 -4.88 -20.42 -10.36
N PHE A 63 -5.58 -20.07 -9.26
CA PHE A 63 -7.01 -19.81 -9.26
C PHE A 63 -7.30 -18.48 -9.97
N THR A 64 -7.21 -18.52 -11.30
CA THR A 64 -7.22 -17.34 -12.18
C THR A 64 -8.14 -17.57 -13.38
N GLY A 65 -9.36 -18.08 -13.16
CA GLY A 65 -10.36 -18.21 -14.22
C GLY A 65 -9.97 -19.13 -15.38
N GLY A 66 -9.10 -20.12 -15.13
CA GLY A 66 -8.65 -21.08 -16.15
C GLY A 66 -7.32 -20.72 -16.84
N GLN A 67 -6.77 -19.55 -16.57
CA GLN A 67 -5.42 -19.18 -16.98
C GLN A 67 -4.41 -19.47 -15.87
N SER A 68 -3.40 -20.26 -16.14
CA SER A 68 -2.35 -20.56 -15.15
C SER A 68 -1.40 -19.38 -15.01
N LEU A 69 -1.41 -18.73 -13.85
CA LEU A 69 -0.31 -17.86 -13.39
C LEU A 69 0.85 -18.75 -12.91
N ALA A 70 1.44 -19.53 -13.81
CA ALA A 70 2.53 -20.42 -13.41
C ALA A 70 3.86 -19.65 -13.27
N GLY A 71 4.57 -19.93 -12.19
CA GLY A 71 5.98 -19.59 -12.03
C GLY A 71 6.29 -18.08 -12.06
N THR A 72 6.96 -17.63 -13.10
CA THR A 72 7.53 -16.28 -13.20
C THR A 72 6.50 -15.15 -13.19
N THR A 73 5.28 -15.36 -13.72
CA THR A 73 4.24 -14.30 -13.76
C THR A 73 3.63 -14.05 -12.39
N ALA A 74 3.34 -15.10 -11.62
CA ALA A 74 2.85 -14.94 -10.24
C ALA A 74 3.85 -14.17 -9.37
N TYR A 75 5.14 -14.51 -9.47
CA TYR A 75 6.19 -13.79 -8.76
C TYR A 75 6.28 -12.31 -9.17
N ARG A 76 6.11 -12.03 -10.47
CA ARG A 76 6.10 -10.64 -10.98
C ARG A 76 4.93 -9.82 -10.47
N VAL A 77 3.74 -10.42 -10.34
CA VAL A 77 2.57 -9.72 -9.72
C VAL A 77 2.87 -9.38 -8.27
N VAL A 78 3.48 -10.30 -7.49
CA VAL A 78 3.92 -9.99 -6.11
C VAL A 78 4.93 -8.85 -6.09
N LEU A 79 5.93 -8.90 -6.98
CA LEU A 79 6.93 -7.83 -7.08
C LEU A 79 6.31 -6.50 -7.51
N ALA A 80 5.38 -6.52 -8.47
CA ALA A 80 4.65 -5.34 -8.92
C ALA A 80 3.79 -4.73 -7.80
N ALA A 81 3.18 -5.56 -6.95
CA ALA A 81 2.42 -5.09 -5.80
C ALA A 81 3.32 -4.40 -4.75
N GLU A 82 4.52 -4.94 -4.50
CA GLU A 82 5.51 -4.30 -3.62
C GLU A 82 6.00 -2.97 -4.20
N VAL A 83 6.36 -2.95 -5.49
CA VAL A 83 6.80 -1.71 -6.16
C VAL A 83 5.68 -0.68 -6.17
N GLY A 84 4.45 -1.07 -6.49
CA GLY A 84 3.28 -0.19 -6.49
C GLY A 84 2.99 0.40 -5.10
N SER A 85 3.04 -0.42 -4.04
CA SER A 85 2.83 0.07 -2.67
C SER A 85 3.88 1.11 -2.26
N LYS A 86 5.16 0.88 -2.59
CA LYS A 86 6.24 1.84 -2.35
C LYS A 86 6.11 3.10 -3.22
N ALA A 87 5.65 2.96 -4.47
CA ALA A 87 5.34 4.10 -5.33
C ALA A 87 4.19 4.95 -4.76
N GLY A 88 3.20 4.34 -4.12
CA GLY A 88 2.15 5.02 -3.37
C GLY A 88 2.69 5.85 -2.20
N MET A 89 3.57 5.26 -1.39
CA MET A 89 4.25 5.99 -0.30
C MET A 89 5.06 7.17 -0.83
N ALA A 90 5.87 6.95 -1.89
CA ALA A 90 6.67 7.99 -2.51
C ALA A 90 5.80 9.12 -3.09
N LEU A 91 4.65 8.78 -3.69
CA LEU A 91 3.68 9.77 -4.17
C LEU A 91 3.21 10.66 -3.02
N LEU A 92 2.82 10.09 -1.88
CA LEU A 92 2.40 10.87 -0.71
C LEU A 92 3.53 11.74 -0.15
N ALA A 93 4.75 11.25 -0.15
CA ALA A 93 5.91 12.04 0.24
C ALA A 93 6.13 13.25 -0.66
N CYS A 94 5.86 13.11 -1.98
CA CYS A 94 6.07 14.18 -2.95
C CYS A 94 4.92 15.20 -3.04
N VAL A 95 3.67 14.78 -2.77
CA VAL A 95 2.48 15.65 -2.94
C VAL A 95 1.77 15.97 -1.63
N GLY A 96 2.04 15.23 -0.57
CA GLY A 96 1.44 15.42 0.74
C GLY A 96 2.11 16.54 1.52
N ARG A 97 1.36 17.14 2.45
CA ARG A 97 1.91 18.04 3.46
C ARG A 97 2.15 17.24 4.72
N PRO A 98 3.23 17.49 5.49
CA PRO A 98 3.43 16.85 6.78
C PRO A 98 2.27 17.18 7.74
N ALA A 99 1.78 16.18 8.47
CA ALA A 99 0.74 16.37 9.47
C ALA A 99 1.28 17.04 10.75
N HIS A 100 2.49 16.67 11.13
CA HIS A 100 3.22 17.16 12.32
C HIS A 100 4.71 16.89 12.18
N GLU A 101 5.56 17.41 13.07
CA GLU A 101 6.98 17.06 13.14
C GLU A 101 7.15 15.57 13.51
N GLY A 102 7.95 14.83 12.75
CA GLY A 102 8.21 13.40 12.96
C GLY A 102 8.74 12.73 11.69
N LEU A 103 8.67 11.39 11.63
CA LEU A 103 9.14 10.63 10.46
C LEU A 103 8.42 11.04 9.16
N GLY A 104 7.13 11.36 9.23
CA GLY A 104 6.37 11.88 8.09
C GLY A 104 6.93 13.19 7.54
N SER A 105 7.30 14.12 8.41
CA SER A 105 7.86 15.42 7.99
C SER A 105 9.30 15.30 7.46
N ALA A 106 10.06 14.32 7.95
CA ALA A 106 11.40 14.05 7.44
C ALA A 106 11.40 13.54 5.99
N VAL A 107 10.27 13.01 5.51
CA VAL A 107 10.13 12.43 4.17
C VAL A 107 9.24 13.29 3.28
N ALA A 108 8.18 13.91 3.84
CA ALA A 108 7.23 14.74 3.10
C ALA A 108 7.54 16.23 3.33
N GLY A 109 7.45 17.04 2.28
CA GLY A 109 7.53 18.50 2.38
C GLY A 109 8.69 19.14 1.63
N ASP A 110 9.87 18.51 1.62
CA ASP A 110 11.06 19.06 0.91
C ASP A 110 11.25 18.46 -0.49
N VAL A 111 10.42 17.48 -0.86
CA VAL A 111 10.50 16.77 -2.15
C VAL A 111 9.32 17.16 -3.05
N GLY A 112 9.63 17.63 -4.24
CA GLY A 112 8.61 18.01 -5.24
C GLY A 112 8.20 16.85 -6.14
N PRO A 113 7.18 17.05 -7.02
CA PRO A 113 6.69 16.02 -7.94
C PRO A 113 7.76 15.41 -8.87
N VAL A 114 8.83 16.15 -9.17
CA VAL A 114 9.96 15.66 -9.98
C VAL A 114 10.67 14.48 -9.30
N SER A 115 10.64 14.41 -7.98
CA SER A 115 11.23 13.30 -7.21
C SER A 115 10.50 11.96 -7.43
N MET A 116 9.33 11.97 -8.08
CA MET A 116 8.67 10.74 -8.56
C MET A 116 9.34 10.11 -9.79
N LEU A 117 10.15 10.87 -10.54
CA LEU A 117 10.78 10.37 -11.76
C LEU A 117 11.64 9.12 -11.54
N PRO A 118 12.54 9.04 -10.55
CA PRO A 118 13.28 7.82 -10.24
C PRO A 118 12.37 6.64 -9.89
N VAL A 119 11.27 6.88 -9.15
CA VAL A 119 10.32 5.85 -8.77
C VAL A 119 9.64 5.26 -10.01
N VAL A 120 9.20 6.11 -10.94
CA VAL A 120 8.62 5.68 -12.21
C VAL A 120 9.64 4.89 -13.03
N VAL A 121 10.86 5.38 -13.19
CA VAL A 121 11.93 4.71 -13.95
C VAL A 121 12.26 3.33 -13.37
N LEU A 122 12.35 3.21 -12.04
CA LEU A 122 12.62 1.95 -11.36
C LEU A 122 11.44 0.95 -11.42
N SER A 123 10.22 1.44 -11.66
CA SER A 123 9.05 0.58 -11.86
C SER A 123 8.97 -0.04 -13.25
N VAL A 124 9.62 0.57 -14.25
CA VAL A 124 9.58 0.13 -15.66
C VAL A 124 10.05 -1.31 -15.86
N PRO A 125 11.17 -1.80 -15.29
CA PRO A 125 11.62 -3.18 -15.49
C PRO A 125 10.61 -4.22 -15.01
N VAL A 126 9.85 -3.92 -13.95
CA VAL A 126 8.83 -4.85 -13.40
C VAL A 126 7.69 -5.06 -14.40
N VAL A 127 7.33 -4.01 -15.12
CA VAL A 127 6.22 -3.99 -16.08
C VAL A 127 6.64 -4.52 -17.45
N LEU A 128 7.81 -4.11 -17.95
CA LEU A 128 8.24 -4.39 -19.32
C LEU A 128 8.99 -5.72 -19.52
N ALA A 129 9.45 -6.37 -18.45
CA ALA A 129 10.18 -7.63 -18.59
C ALA A 129 9.31 -8.73 -19.26
N PRO A 130 9.83 -9.51 -20.22
CA PRO A 130 9.11 -10.63 -20.84
C PRO A 130 8.73 -11.73 -19.84
N PRO A 131 7.67 -12.49 -20.08
CA PRO A 131 6.76 -12.48 -21.23
C PRO A 131 5.73 -11.34 -21.19
N THR A 132 5.37 -10.82 -22.37
CA THR A 132 4.56 -9.61 -22.52
C THR A 132 3.06 -9.79 -22.22
N GLY A 133 2.57 -11.03 -22.19
CA GLY A 133 1.14 -11.33 -21.96
C GLY A 133 0.60 -10.85 -20.62
N ALA A 134 1.47 -10.65 -19.61
CA ALA A 134 1.08 -10.14 -18.29
C ALA A 134 1.10 -8.60 -18.19
N PHE A 135 1.45 -7.89 -19.26
CA PHE A 135 1.65 -6.44 -19.22
C PHE A 135 0.47 -5.65 -18.64
N PRO A 136 -0.80 -5.85 -19.04
CA PRO A 136 -1.93 -5.12 -18.47
C PRO A 136 -2.09 -5.36 -16.96
N ALA A 137 -1.95 -6.61 -16.53
CA ALA A 137 -2.05 -6.98 -15.13
C ALA A 137 -0.94 -6.34 -14.29
N LEU A 138 0.30 -6.33 -14.78
CA LEU A 138 1.44 -5.71 -14.08
C LEU A 138 1.29 -4.19 -13.98
N VAL A 139 0.85 -3.53 -15.06
CA VAL A 139 0.57 -2.09 -15.05
C VAL A 139 -0.51 -1.76 -14.02
N ALA A 140 -1.63 -2.48 -14.06
CA ALA A 140 -2.74 -2.29 -13.13
C ALA A 140 -2.29 -2.52 -11.67
N THR A 141 -1.48 -3.55 -11.44
CA THR A 141 -0.91 -3.86 -10.12
C THR A 141 -0.05 -2.71 -9.58
N VAL A 142 0.88 -2.20 -10.41
CA VAL A 142 1.75 -1.09 -10.00
C VAL A 142 0.94 0.17 -9.74
N LEU A 143 -0.07 0.47 -10.57
CA LEU A 143 -0.90 1.68 -10.41
C LEU A 143 -1.88 1.61 -9.22
N ALA A 144 -2.23 0.42 -8.75
CA ALA A 144 -3.11 0.24 -7.60
C ALA A 144 -2.54 0.85 -6.31
N GLY A 145 -1.22 0.75 -6.09
CA GLY A 145 -0.58 1.35 -4.91
C GLY A 145 -0.76 2.87 -4.82
N PRO A 146 -0.36 3.66 -5.83
CA PRO A 146 -0.63 5.10 -5.89
C PRO A 146 -2.12 5.45 -5.77
N ALA A 147 -3.02 4.67 -6.38
CA ALA A 147 -4.45 4.89 -6.27
C ALA A 147 -4.94 4.73 -4.82
N VAL A 148 -4.52 3.67 -4.13
CA VAL A 148 -4.83 3.46 -2.70
C VAL A 148 -4.23 4.59 -1.85
N ALA A 149 -3.00 5.00 -2.13
CA ALA A 149 -2.34 6.10 -1.43
C ALA A 149 -3.18 7.38 -1.47
N LEU A 150 -3.66 7.76 -2.65
CA LEU A 150 -4.51 8.94 -2.82
C LEU A 150 -5.86 8.79 -2.11
N LEU A 151 -6.45 7.61 -2.10
CA LEU A 151 -7.70 7.34 -1.38
C LEU A 151 -7.52 7.44 0.13
N VAL A 152 -6.47 6.83 0.67
CA VAL A 152 -6.12 6.94 2.10
C VAL A 152 -5.89 8.40 2.46
N TYR A 153 -5.04 9.10 1.72
CA TYR A 153 -4.74 10.51 1.96
C TYR A 153 -6.00 11.38 1.97
N ARG A 154 -6.87 11.23 0.97
CA ARG A 154 -8.13 11.99 0.90
C ARG A 154 -9.06 11.73 2.07
N ARG A 155 -9.02 10.53 2.65
CA ARG A 155 -9.86 10.15 3.79
C ARG A 155 -9.33 10.68 5.12
N VAL A 156 -8.00 10.71 5.28
CA VAL A 156 -7.39 11.02 6.58
C VAL A 156 -6.91 12.46 6.69
N SER A 157 -6.46 13.10 5.60
CA SER A 157 -5.91 14.45 5.64
C SER A 157 -6.84 15.52 6.19
N PRO A 158 -8.19 15.46 6.04
CA PRO A 158 -9.08 16.49 6.60
C PRO A 158 -9.07 16.56 8.12
N TRP A 159 -8.77 15.47 8.82
CA TRP A 159 -8.76 15.41 10.27
C TRP A 159 -7.36 15.23 10.87
N LEU A 160 -6.44 14.62 10.11
CA LEU A 160 -5.05 14.44 10.54
C LEU A 160 -4.16 15.65 10.20
N GLY A 161 -4.57 16.43 9.19
CA GLY A 161 -3.81 17.62 8.74
C GLY A 161 -2.79 17.32 7.63
N GLY A 162 -2.49 16.06 7.33
CA GLY A 162 -1.50 15.75 6.31
C GLY A 162 -1.03 14.28 6.30
N VAL A 163 0.23 14.07 5.98
CA VAL A 163 0.91 12.78 5.95
C VAL A 163 1.71 12.58 7.24
N SER A 164 1.46 11.46 7.93
CA SER A 164 2.26 10.97 9.06
C SER A 164 2.97 9.67 8.66
N GLY A 165 3.81 9.13 9.55
CA GLY A 165 4.39 7.80 9.40
C GLY A 165 3.32 6.72 9.28
N ASP A 166 2.23 6.83 10.05
CA ASP A 166 1.11 5.88 10.07
C ASP A 166 0.34 5.88 8.77
N VAL A 167 0.13 7.06 8.17
CA VAL A 167 -0.48 7.18 6.84
C VAL A 167 0.38 6.50 5.78
N LEU A 168 1.70 6.66 5.85
CA LEU A 168 2.62 5.97 4.93
C LEU A 168 2.61 4.46 5.17
N GLY A 169 2.63 4.02 6.43
CA GLY A 169 2.55 2.61 6.81
C GLY A 169 1.26 1.95 6.34
N ALA A 170 0.12 2.56 6.66
CA ALA A 170 -1.20 2.09 6.23
C ALA A 170 -1.32 2.04 4.69
N THR A 171 -0.80 3.06 4.01
CA THR A 171 -0.76 3.11 2.53
C THR A 171 0.03 1.93 1.95
N ASN A 172 1.16 1.58 2.55
CA ASN A 172 1.97 0.45 2.12
C ASN A 172 1.21 -0.88 2.25
N GLU A 173 0.62 -1.14 3.41
CA GLU A 173 -0.05 -2.40 3.68
C GLU A 173 -1.34 -2.57 2.87
N LEU A 174 -2.19 -1.55 2.84
CA LEU A 174 -3.42 -1.55 2.04
C LEU A 174 -3.11 -1.55 0.54
N GLY A 175 -2.11 -0.77 0.12
CA GLY A 175 -1.66 -0.73 -1.28
C GLY A 175 -1.23 -2.09 -1.78
N ARG A 176 -0.42 -2.82 -1.01
CA ARG A 176 0.02 -4.19 -1.32
C ARG A 176 -1.17 -5.15 -1.43
N ALA A 177 -2.05 -5.15 -0.42
CA ALA A 177 -3.20 -6.04 -0.38
C ALA A 177 -4.11 -5.84 -1.60
N VAL A 178 -4.46 -4.59 -1.92
CA VAL A 178 -5.31 -4.26 -3.08
C VAL A 178 -4.59 -4.57 -4.39
N ALA A 179 -3.31 -4.22 -4.52
CA ALA A 179 -2.54 -4.43 -5.75
C ALA A 179 -2.44 -5.90 -6.14
N LEU A 180 -2.26 -6.81 -5.17
CA LEU A 180 -2.26 -8.26 -5.42
C LEU A 180 -3.58 -8.71 -6.07
N HIS A 181 -4.72 -8.27 -5.54
CA HIS A 181 -6.04 -8.63 -6.08
C HIS A 181 -6.30 -8.00 -7.45
N VAL A 182 -5.91 -6.74 -7.65
CA VAL A 182 -6.01 -6.07 -8.95
C VAL A 182 -5.22 -6.85 -10.00
N GLY A 183 -4.00 -7.28 -9.67
CA GLY A 183 -3.17 -8.09 -10.57
C GLY A 183 -3.83 -9.42 -10.94
N VAL A 184 -4.38 -10.14 -9.94
CA VAL A 184 -5.10 -11.40 -10.17
C VAL A 184 -6.34 -11.19 -11.04
N ILE A 185 -7.16 -10.18 -10.73
CA ILE A 185 -8.40 -9.89 -11.45
C ILE A 185 -8.10 -9.51 -12.91
N VAL A 186 -7.17 -8.58 -13.14
CA VAL A 186 -6.85 -8.16 -14.51
C VAL A 186 -6.23 -9.30 -15.31
N TRP A 187 -5.45 -10.17 -14.68
CA TRP A 187 -4.94 -11.36 -15.35
C TRP A 187 -6.05 -12.37 -15.69
N ALA A 188 -7.00 -12.58 -14.79
CA ALA A 188 -8.04 -13.59 -14.95
C ALA A 188 -9.10 -13.21 -16.01
N PHE A 189 -9.35 -11.91 -16.21
CA PHE A 189 -10.45 -11.40 -17.03
C PHE A 189 -9.99 -10.47 -18.17
N GLY A 190 -8.72 -10.19 -18.30
CA GLY A 190 -8.11 -9.42 -19.41
C GLY A 190 -7.37 -10.32 -20.36
#